data_3ad0f8673bea58bd7b672fc7d24457c1
#
_entry.id   3ad0f8673bea58bd7b672fc7d24457c1
#
_cell.length_a   1.000
_cell.length_b   1.000
_cell.length_c   1.000
_cell.angle_alpha   90.00
_cell.angle_beta   90.00
_cell.angle_gamma   90.00
#
_symmetry.space_group_name_H-M   'P 1'
#
loop_
_entity.id
_entity.type
_entity.pdbx_description
1 polymer ?
#
loop_
_entity_poly.entity_id
_entity_poly.type
_entity_poly.pdbx_seq_one_letter_code
_entity_poly.pdbx_strand_id
1 'polypeptide(L)'
;DGLCRIQAEHGHEALCQTCRDFPRLKHDYGDFVELGFELSCPEAARIIFSEPAQWEEEELPGGEEPEYDPADMEVLLRTRQKMLQILADTRYSVAESLALGLLYGYRAQDALDGAEMDAFDREAELAFGMSVAKPADMTMLTAFYADLEILTEEWRNHLTNPAGAGEWDEKLRILARYGVERYWLQAISDFDLVGRVKMIIASCLLVRYLGGDLVQTAQLYAKEIENNAENVDAILDGAYAHPALTDEKLLGWLLR
;
A
#
# COMPACT_ATOMS: atom_id res chain seq x y z
N ASP A 1 -30.78 0.05 8.45
CA ASP A 1 -30.14 -1.07 7.79
C ASP A 1 -28.96 -0.64 6.91
N GLY A 2 -28.71 0.68 6.74
CA GLY A 2 -27.55 1.21 6.04
C GLY A 2 -27.56 1.04 4.50
N LEU A 3 -28.64 0.53 3.93
CA LEU A 3 -28.75 0.32 2.49
C LEU A 3 -29.05 1.64 1.74
N CYS A 4 -28.50 1.77 0.54
CA CYS A 4 -28.75 2.94 -0.30
C CYS A 4 -30.20 2.96 -0.80
N ARG A 5 -30.96 3.99 -0.42
CA ARG A 5 -32.37 4.12 -0.83
C ARG A 5 -32.53 4.33 -2.33
N ILE A 6 -31.61 5.07 -2.97
CA ILE A 6 -31.65 5.27 -4.43
C ILE A 6 -31.54 3.94 -5.15
N GLN A 7 -30.59 3.09 -4.74
CA GLN A 7 -30.42 1.77 -5.32
C GLN A 7 -31.62 0.86 -5.06
N ALA A 8 -32.16 0.89 -3.84
CA ALA A 8 -33.32 0.05 -3.45
C ALA A 8 -34.62 0.44 -4.19
N GLU A 9 -34.86 1.73 -4.41
CA GLU A 9 -36.10 2.25 -5.00
C GLU A 9 -36.00 2.37 -6.53
N HIS A 10 -34.83 2.67 -7.08
CA HIS A 10 -34.65 3.03 -8.49
C HIS A 10 -33.64 2.16 -9.24
N GLY A 11 -32.97 1.23 -8.56
CA GLY A 11 -32.01 0.33 -9.17
C GLY A 11 -30.61 0.92 -9.38
N HIS A 12 -29.68 0.08 -9.87
CA HIS A 12 -28.27 0.42 -10.03
C HIS A 12 -28.04 1.59 -11.01
N GLU A 13 -28.84 1.66 -12.08
CA GLU A 13 -28.70 2.69 -13.12
C GLU A 13 -29.01 4.11 -12.63
N ALA A 14 -29.72 4.24 -11.51
CA ALA A 14 -30.02 5.53 -10.89
C ALA A 14 -28.89 6.09 -10.02
N LEU A 15 -27.84 5.28 -9.76
CA LEU A 15 -26.68 5.70 -8.98
C LEU A 15 -25.82 6.69 -9.77
N CYS A 16 -25.15 7.61 -9.06
CA CYS A 16 -24.08 8.41 -9.66
C CYS A 16 -22.88 7.54 -10.04
N GLN A 17 -21.98 8.07 -10.88
CA GLN A 17 -20.83 7.32 -11.39
C GLN A 17 -20.00 6.72 -10.27
N THR A 18 -19.60 7.51 -9.28
CA THR A 18 -18.83 7.05 -8.12
C THR A 18 -19.48 5.86 -7.39
N CYS A 19 -20.82 5.93 -7.19
CA CYS A 19 -21.53 4.82 -6.53
C CYS A 19 -21.68 3.58 -7.42
N ARG A 20 -21.65 3.75 -8.74
CA ARG A 20 -21.66 2.60 -9.67
C ARG A 20 -20.32 1.91 -9.75
N ASP A 21 -19.25 2.68 -9.72
CA ASP A 21 -17.88 2.17 -9.85
C ASP A 21 -17.37 1.55 -8.56
N PHE A 22 -17.71 2.16 -7.40
CA PHE A 22 -17.31 1.62 -6.11
C PHE A 22 -17.80 0.17 -5.88
N PRO A 23 -16.99 -0.75 -5.42
CA PRO A 23 -15.61 -0.59 -4.94
C PRO A 23 -14.52 -0.91 -5.99
N ARG A 24 -14.80 -0.74 -7.27
CA ARG A 24 -13.85 -1.02 -8.35
C ARG A 24 -12.86 0.13 -8.50
N LEU A 25 -11.58 -0.23 -8.50
CA LEU A 25 -10.49 0.66 -8.89
C LEU A 25 -10.24 0.46 -10.38
N LYS A 26 -10.09 1.56 -11.10
CA LYS A 26 -9.66 1.58 -12.49
C LYS A 26 -8.45 2.49 -12.60
N HIS A 27 -7.33 1.95 -13.01
CA HIS A 27 -6.14 2.70 -13.39
C HIS A 27 -5.93 2.56 -14.88
N ASP A 28 -6.08 3.66 -15.61
CA ASP A 28 -5.92 3.71 -17.05
C ASP A 28 -4.53 4.26 -17.37
N TYR A 29 -3.73 3.44 -18.03
CA TYR A 29 -2.36 3.78 -18.43
C TYR A 29 -2.25 4.03 -19.93
N GLY A 30 -3.37 4.12 -20.65
CA GLY A 30 -3.42 4.36 -22.08
C GLY A 30 -3.40 3.06 -22.88
N ASP A 31 -2.27 2.38 -22.92
CA ASP A 31 -2.10 1.10 -23.64
C ASP A 31 -2.65 -0.11 -22.86
N PHE A 32 -2.85 0.01 -21.58
CA PHE A 32 -3.55 -1.00 -20.75
C PHE A 32 -4.31 -0.37 -19.59
N VAL A 33 -5.23 -1.14 -19.03
CA VAL A 33 -6.03 -0.74 -17.86
C VAL A 33 -5.91 -1.81 -16.80
N GLU A 34 -5.64 -1.41 -15.56
CA GLU A 34 -5.73 -2.29 -14.42
C GLU A 34 -7.05 -2.09 -13.67
N LEU A 35 -7.72 -3.20 -13.39
CA LEU A 35 -8.94 -3.22 -12.58
C LEU A 35 -8.64 -3.93 -11.25
N GLY A 36 -9.08 -3.32 -10.17
CA GLY A 36 -8.92 -3.86 -8.82
C GLY A 36 -10.12 -3.53 -7.94
N PHE A 37 -9.97 -3.75 -6.65
CA PHE A 37 -10.96 -3.40 -5.64
C PHE A 37 -10.38 -2.48 -4.57
N GLU A 38 -11.21 -1.56 -4.09
CA GLU A 38 -10.88 -0.73 -2.94
C GLU A 38 -11.06 -1.51 -1.64
N LEU A 39 -10.00 -1.49 -0.83
CA LEU A 39 -10.01 -2.13 0.49
C LEU A 39 -10.99 -1.46 1.47
N SER A 40 -11.42 -0.24 1.21
CA SER A 40 -12.42 0.48 2.01
C SER A 40 -13.81 -0.17 2.01
N CYS A 41 -14.13 -1.03 1.04
CA CYS A 41 -15.36 -1.81 1.02
C CYS A 41 -15.18 -3.08 1.89
N PRO A 42 -16.06 -3.32 2.90
CA PRO A 42 -15.94 -4.49 3.77
C PRO A 42 -15.96 -5.84 3.02
N GLU A 43 -16.74 -5.96 1.96
CA GLU A 43 -16.81 -7.19 1.17
C GLU A 43 -15.57 -7.36 0.29
N ALA A 44 -15.07 -6.28 -0.32
CA ALA A 44 -13.81 -6.31 -1.04
C ALA A 44 -12.64 -6.69 -0.10
N ALA A 45 -12.60 -6.10 1.11
CA ALA A 45 -11.62 -6.46 2.12
C ALA A 45 -11.68 -7.96 2.46
N ARG A 46 -12.89 -8.49 2.69
CA ARG A 46 -13.09 -9.91 2.97
C ARG A 46 -12.52 -10.80 1.83
N ILE A 47 -12.77 -10.43 0.59
CA ILE A 47 -12.29 -11.17 -0.59
C ILE A 47 -10.76 -11.07 -0.68
N ILE A 48 -10.20 -9.85 -0.64
CA ILE A 48 -8.76 -9.59 -0.76
C ILE A 48 -7.97 -10.41 0.28
N PHE A 49 -8.48 -10.52 1.51
CA PHE A 49 -7.80 -11.25 2.57
C PHE A 49 -8.10 -12.75 2.63
N SER A 50 -9.09 -13.26 1.90
CA SER A 50 -9.47 -14.68 1.91
C SER A 50 -9.07 -15.46 0.67
N GLU A 51 -8.93 -14.79 -0.46
CA GLU A 51 -8.65 -15.41 -1.76
C GLU A 51 -7.23 -15.08 -2.22
N PRO A 52 -6.48 -16.04 -2.78
CA PRO A 52 -5.22 -15.71 -3.44
C PRO A 52 -5.53 -14.83 -4.66
N ALA A 53 -4.88 -13.67 -4.74
CA ALA A 53 -5.06 -12.79 -5.88
C ALA A 53 -4.60 -13.48 -7.16
N GLN A 54 -5.46 -13.45 -8.17
CA GLN A 54 -5.19 -13.93 -9.51
C GLN A 54 -5.34 -12.76 -10.47
N TRP A 55 -4.39 -12.64 -11.39
CA TRP A 55 -4.50 -11.70 -12.50
C TRP A 55 -5.07 -12.43 -13.70
N GLU A 56 -6.10 -11.86 -14.28
CA GLU A 56 -6.66 -12.27 -15.56
C GLU A 56 -6.38 -11.14 -16.56
N GLU A 57 -5.88 -11.51 -17.74
CA GLU A 57 -5.62 -10.55 -18.81
C GLU A 57 -6.69 -10.75 -19.89
N GLU A 58 -7.30 -9.66 -20.32
CA GLU A 58 -8.28 -9.61 -21.40
C GLU A 58 -7.88 -8.55 -22.42
N GLU A 59 -7.90 -8.90 -23.70
CA GLU A 59 -7.67 -7.91 -24.76
C GLU A 59 -8.88 -6.97 -24.88
N LEU A 60 -8.66 -5.68 -24.65
CA LEU A 60 -9.66 -4.65 -24.85
C LEU A 60 -9.42 -3.92 -26.18
N PRO A 61 -10.47 -3.67 -27.00
CA PRO A 61 -10.30 -2.93 -28.24
C PRO A 61 -10.08 -1.44 -27.97
N GLY A 62 -9.01 -0.89 -28.50
CA GLY A 62 -8.74 0.54 -28.57
C GLY A 62 -8.19 1.10 -27.26
N GLY A 63 -6.87 1.25 -27.15
CA GLY A 63 -6.20 2.06 -26.14
C GLY A 63 -5.89 3.45 -26.70
N GLU A 64 -5.70 4.43 -25.85
CA GLU A 64 -5.07 5.71 -26.19
C GLU A 64 -3.55 5.53 -26.16
N GLU A 65 -2.82 6.33 -26.90
CA GLU A 65 -1.34 6.35 -26.78
C GLU A 65 -0.97 6.78 -25.34
N PRO A 66 -0.06 6.05 -24.66
CA PRO A 66 0.33 6.43 -23.32
C PRO A 66 1.06 7.78 -23.29
N GLU A 67 0.79 8.57 -22.26
CA GLU A 67 1.46 9.88 -22.05
C GLU A 67 2.83 9.75 -21.31
N TYR A 68 3.39 8.54 -21.22
CA TYR A 68 4.65 8.23 -20.54
C TYR A 68 5.64 7.51 -21.47
N ASP A 69 6.91 7.46 -21.08
CA ASP A 69 7.90 6.65 -21.80
C ASP A 69 7.64 5.15 -21.54
N PRO A 70 7.37 4.33 -22.56
CA PRO A 70 7.16 2.89 -22.40
C PRO A 70 8.31 2.17 -21.68
N ALA A 71 9.55 2.68 -21.78
CA ALA A 71 10.70 2.11 -21.08
C ALA A 71 10.58 2.25 -19.56
N ASP A 72 10.05 3.38 -19.05
CA ASP A 72 9.84 3.61 -17.63
C ASP A 72 8.73 2.67 -17.09
N MET A 73 7.66 2.49 -17.85
CA MET A 73 6.59 1.55 -17.48
C MET A 73 7.11 0.10 -17.46
N GLU A 74 7.97 -0.29 -18.41
CA GLU A 74 8.60 -1.62 -18.39
C GLU A 74 9.45 -1.82 -17.11
N VAL A 75 10.19 -0.81 -16.69
CA VAL A 75 10.95 -0.82 -15.43
C VAL A 75 9.99 -1.01 -14.24
N LEU A 76 8.90 -0.26 -14.18
CA LEU A 76 7.90 -0.36 -13.10
C LEU A 76 7.24 -1.74 -13.07
N LEU A 77 6.83 -2.28 -14.20
CA LEU A 77 6.22 -3.63 -14.28
C LEU A 77 7.19 -4.72 -13.80
N ARG A 78 8.44 -4.67 -14.27
CA ARG A 78 9.49 -5.62 -13.88
C ARG A 78 9.82 -5.52 -12.40
N THR A 79 9.97 -4.32 -11.87
CA THR A 79 10.31 -4.09 -10.45
C THR A 79 9.14 -4.41 -9.55
N ARG A 80 7.88 -4.13 -9.94
CA ARG A 80 6.68 -4.57 -9.23
C ARG A 80 6.62 -6.09 -9.09
N GLN A 81 6.84 -6.81 -10.19
CA GLN A 81 6.87 -8.28 -10.15
C GLN A 81 7.91 -8.80 -9.16
N LYS A 82 9.10 -8.21 -9.13
CA LYS A 82 10.15 -8.59 -8.17
C LYS A 82 9.76 -8.28 -6.74
N MET A 83 9.14 -7.14 -6.47
CA MET A 83 8.62 -6.77 -5.16
C MET A 83 7.57 -7.78 -4.68
N LEU A 84 6.63 -8.17 -5.53
CA LEU A 84 5.64 -9.19 -5.21
C LEU A 84 6.28 -10.56 -4.88
N GLN A 85 7.36 -10.94 -5.58
CA GLN A 85 8.13 -12.15 -5.28
C GLN A 85 8.87 -12.05 -3.93
N ILE A 86 9.33 -10.87 -3.53
CA ILE A 86 9.96 -10.65 -2.22
C ILE A 86 8.91 -10.83 -1.12
N LEU A 87 7.74 -10.22 -1.27
CA LEU A 87 6.64 -10.33 -0.30
C LEU A 87 6.09 -11.76 -0.19
N ALA A 88 6.07 -12.52 -1.28
CA ALA A 88 5.57 -13.88 -1.31
C ALA A 88 6.56 -14.93 -0.77
N ASP A 89 7.82 -14.56 -0.50
CA ASP A 89 8.86 -15.50 -0.09
C ASP A 89 8.74 -15.87 1.39
N THR A 90 8.15 -17.02 1.67
CA THR A 90 7.90 -17.51 3.03
C THR A 90 9.14 -18.05 3.76
N ARG A 91 10.34 -18.00 3.15
CA ARG A 91 11.61 -18.28 3.84
C ARG A 91 11.96 -17.18 4.84
N TYR A 92 11.42 -15.99 4.63
CA TYR A 92 11.59 -14.84 5.51
C TYR A 92 10.28 -14.63 6.31
N SER A 93 10.41 -14.17 7.53
CA SER A 93 9.26 -13.74 8.33
C SER A 93 8.52 -12.57 7.65
N VAL A 94 7.30 -12.29 8.09
CA VAL A 94 6.54 -11.14 7.59
C VAL A 94 7.33 -9.85 7.75
N ALA A 95 7.92 -9.64 8.93
CA ALA A 95 8.72 -8.45 9.24
C ALA A 95 9.96 -8.32 8.34
N GLU A 96 10.70 -9.42 8.14
CA GLU A 96 11.85 -9.43 7.23
C GLU A 96 11.45 -9.18 5.78
N SER A 97 10.32 -9.73 5.33
CA SER A 97 9.83 -9.48 3.97
C SER A 97 9.44 -8.02 3.75
N LEU A 98 8.81 -7.39 4.74
CA LEU A 98 8.51 -5.95 4.69
C LEU A 98 9.79 -5.11 4.72
N ALA A 99 10.80 -5.49 5.53
CA ALA A 99 12.10 -4.83 5.54
C ALA A 99 12.83 -4.96 4.21
N LEU A 100 12.84 -6.17 3.63
CA LEU A 100 13.37 -6.40 2.28
C LEU A 100 12.62 -5.59 1.22
N GLY A 101 11.29 -5.45 1.36
CA GLY A 101 10.47 -4.61 0.50
C GLY A 101 10.90 -3.15 0.55
N LEU A 102 11.12 -2.60 1.76
CA LEU A 102 11.61 -1.23 1.93
C LEU A 102 12.97 -1.03 1.25
N LEU A 103 13.91 -1.94 1.49
CA LEU A 103 15.26 -1.86 0.91
C LEU A 103 15.25 -2.05 -0.61
N TYR A 104 14.39 -2.95 -1.11
CA TYR A 104 14.22 -3.15 -2.55
C TYR A 104 13.56 -1.94 -3.22
N GLY A 105 12.70 -1.21 -2.53
CA GLY A 105 12.09 0.03 -3.03
C GLY A 105 13.13 1.04 -3.52
N TYR A 106 14.24 1.20 -2.81
CA TYR A 106 15.34 2.05 -3.24
C TYR A 106 16.02 1.55 -4.52
N ARG A 107 16.24 0.22 -4.62
CA ARG A 107 16.80 -0.37 -5.86
C ARG A 107 15.89 -0.19 -7.05
N ALA A 108 14.59 -0.29 -6.81
CA ALA A 108 13.59 -0.09 -7.85
C ALA A 108 13.50 1.40 -8.27
N GLN A 109 13.64 2.32 -7.31
CA GLN A 109 13.75 3.76 -7.61
C GLN A 109 15.00 4.06 -8.44
N ASP A 110 16.18 3.56 -8.02
CA ASP A 110 17.42 3.74 -8.77
C ASP A 110 17.26 3.28 -10.24
N ALA A 111 16.56 2.14 -10.43
CA ALA A 111 16.30 1.62 -11.77
C ALA A 111 15.33 2.51 -12.57
N LEU A 112 14.32 3.09 -11.92
CA LEU A 112 13.40 4.05 -12.55
C LEU A 112 14.13 5.35 -12.92
N ASP A 113 15.12 5.74 -12.13
CA ASP A 113 16.00 6.89 -12.40
C ASP A 113 17.10 6.59 -13.44
N GLY A 114 17.08 5.39 -14.06
CA GLY A 114 17.96 5.00 -15.13
C GLY A 114 19.26 4.31 -14.71
N ALA A 115 19.42 3.95 -13.44
CA ALA A 115 20.57 3.19 -12.98
C ALA A 115 20.48 1.69 -13.35
N GLU A 116 21.62 1.05 -13.55
CA GLU A 116 21.67 -0.40 -13.69
C GLU A 116 21.34 -1.06 -12.33
N MET A 117 20.47 -2.08 -12.38
CA MET A 117 20.14 -2.85 -11.18
C MET A 117 21.20 -3.91 -10.89
N ASP A 118 21.90 -3.75 -9.81
CA ASP A 118 22.72 -4.79 -9.22
C ASP A 118 21.89 -5.96 -8.65
N ALA A 119 22.55 -7.11 -8.43
CA ALA A 119 21.91 -8.24 -7.80
C ALA A 119 21.44 -7.88 -6.40
N PHE A 120 20.16 -8.15 -6.10
CA PHE A 120 19.57 -7.94 -4.78
C PHE A 120 19.81 -9.19 -3.91
N ASP A 121 20.87 -9.15 -3.09
CA ASP A 121 21.19 -10.18 -2.10
C ASP A 121 20.39 -9.92 -0.82
N ARG A 122 19.36 -10.72 -0.60
CA ARG A 122 18.43 -10.54 0.52
C ARG A 122 19.09 -10.66 1.89
N GLU A 123 20.07 -11.55 2.06
CA GLU A 123 20.75 -11.73 3.35
C GLU A 123 21.66 -10.54 3.65
N ALA A 124 22.38 -10.06 2.64
CA ALA A 124 23.20 -8.86 2.77
C ALA A 124 22.35 -7.62 3.05
N GLU A 125 21.21 -7.47 2.37
CA GLU A 125 20.29 -6.35 2.59
C GLU A 125 19.64 -6.40 3.98
N LEU A 126 19.24 -7.56 4.49
CA LEU A 126 18.74 -7.68 5.87
C LEU A 126 19.84 -7.34 6.89
N ALA A 127 21.07 -7.80 6.67
CA ALA A 127 22.19 -7.45 7.55
C ALA A 127 22.47 -5.95 7.55
N PHE A 128 22.40 -5.30 6.38
CA PHE A 128 22.47 -3.84 6.26
C PHE A 128 21.30 -3.17 6.99
N GLY A 129 20.07 -3.60 6.75
CA GLY A 129 18.88 -3.09 7.41
C GLY A 129 18.99 -3.16 8.93
N MET A 130 19.41 -4.29 9.48
CA MET A 130 19.67 -4.43 10.92
C MET A 130 20.75 -3.48 11.45
N SER A 131 21.76 -3.17 10.65
CA SER A 131 22.87 -2.28 11.06
C SER A 131 22.43 -0.82 11.18
N VAL A 132 21.48 -0.38 10.35
CA VAL A 132 20.97 1.00 10.33
C VAL A 132 19.69 1.18 11.16
N ALA A 133 18.99 0.09 11.47
CA ALA A 133 17.76 0.09 12.26
C ALA A 133 17.97 0.74 13.63
N LYS A 134 17.10 1.67 14.00
CA LYS A 134 17.13 2.33 15.32
C LYS A 134 15.87 1.98 16.11
N PRO A 135 15.99 1.80 17.44
CA PRO A 135 14.80 1.68 18.29
C PRO A 135 13.85 2.87 18.03
N ALA A 136 12.59 2.57 17.83
CA ALA A 136 11.59 3.58 17.52
C ALA A 136 10.31 3.31 18.31
N ASP A 137 9.66 4.41 18.72
CA ASP A 137 8.38 4.37 19.43
C ASP A 137 7.25 4.54 18.40
N MET A 138 6.32 3.57 18.38
CA MET A 138 5.15 3.58 17.51
C MET A 138 4.22 4.78 17.76
N THR A 139 4.31 5.42 18.94
CA THR A 139 3.55 6.65 19.21
C THR A 139 3.86 7.78 18.24
N MET A 140 5.07 7.82 17.68
CA MET A 140 5.40 8.79 16.64
C MET A 140 4.64 8.56 15.34
N LEU A 141 4.42 7.28 14.99
CA LEU A 141 3.66 6.93 13.79
C LEU A 141 2.17 7.24 13.99
N THR A 142 1.60 6.83 15.12
CA THR A 142 0.19 7.18 15.42
C THR A 142 -0.04 8.67 15.53
N ALA A 143 0.89 9.44 16.09
CA ALA A 143 0.81 10.90 16.13
C ALA A 143 0.80 11.51 14.73
N PHE A 144 1.68 11.04 13.83
CA PHE A 144 1.68 11.47 12.43
C PHE A 144 0.32 11.26 11.76
N TYR A 145 -0.27 10.06 11.92
CA TYR A 145 -1.59 9.78 11.35
C TYR A 145 -2.74 10.51 12.07
N ALA A 146 -2.56 10.89 13.33
CA ALA A 146 -3.56 11.69 14.07
C ALA A 146 -3.57 13.18 13.63
N ASP A 147 -2.49 13.67 13.03
CA ASP A 147 -2.40 15.01 12.45
C ASP A 147 -3.02 15.11 11.03
N LEU A 148 -3.35 13.96 10.41
CA LEU A 148 -4.04 13.92 9.12
C LEU A 148 -5.54 14.20 9.29
N GLU A 149 -6.25 14.41 8.19
CA GLU A 149 -7.70 14.54 8.23
C GLU A 149 -8.35 13.21 8.69
N ILE A 150 -9.21 13.31 9.69
CA ILE A 150 -9.91 12.17 10.29
C ILE A 150 -11.41 12.30 10.01
N LEU A 151 -11.96 11.30 9.34
CA LEU A 151 -13.38 11.27 8.97
C LEU A 151 -14.27 10.73 10.10
N THR A 152 -13.80 9.74 10.87
CA THR A 152 -14.62 9.08 11.87
C THR A 152 -14.02 9.09 13.28
N GLU A 153 -14.90 9.13 14.30
CA GLU A 153 -14.50 8.98 15.70
C GLU A 153 -13.94 7.56 15.97
N GLU A 154 -14.34 6.56 15.20
CA GLU A 154 -13.81 5.22 15.31
C GLU A 154 -12.31 5.21 15.00
N TRP A 155 -11.90 5.84 13.91
CA TRP A 155 -10.48 5.97 13.53
C TRP A 155 -9.69 6.75 14.58
N ARG A 156 -10.24 7.89 15.03
CA ARG A 156 -9.64 8.69 16.10
C ARG A 156 -9.40 7.87 17.36
N ASN A 157 -10.38 7.03 17.75
CA ASN A 157 -10.26 6.16 18.91
C ASN A 157 -9.18 5.09 18.73
N HIS A 158 -9.05 4.50 17.53
CA HIS A 158 -7.99 3.54 17.25
C HIS A 158 -6.60 4.18 17.35
N LEU A 159 -6.41 5.38 16.83
CA LEU A 159 -5.13 6.10 16.91
C LEU A 159 -4.77 6.51 18.34
N THR A 160 -5.75 6.89 19.16
CA THR A 160 -5.51 7.36 20.54
C THR A 160 -5.42 6.22 21.56
N ASN A 161 -6.04 5.08 21.29
CA ASN A 161 -6.07 3.91 22.16
C ASN A 161 -5.69 2.63 21.40
N PRO A 162 -4.46 2.56 20.83
CA PRO A 162 -4.03 1.38 20.10
C PRO A 162 -3.97 0.17 21.05
N ALA A 163 -4.31 -1.00 20.54
CA ALA A 163 -4.20 -2.24 21.31
C ALA A 163 -2.73 -2.64 21.58
N GLY A 164 -1.81 -1.99 20.90
CA GLY A 164 -0.39 -2.31 20.91
C GLY A 164 -0.03 -3.32 19.82
N ALA A 165 1.27 -3.45 19.57
CA ALA A 165 1.76 -4.29 18.48
C ALA A 165 1.34 -5.76 18.68
N GLY A 166 0.46 -6.24 17.82
CA GLY A 166 0.09 -7.64 17.71
C GLY A 166 1.23 -8.50 17.14
N GLU A 167 1.00 -9.79 17.01
CA GLU A 167 1.91 -10.69 16.31
C GLU A 167 2.04 -10.33 14.83
N TRP A 168 3.09 -10.83 14.17
CA TRP A 168 3.25 -10.70 12.72
C TRP A 168 2.36 -11.72 12.01
N ASP A 169 1.15 -11.28 11.61
CA ASP A 169 0.17 -12.09 10.89
C ASP A 169 0.50 -12.09 9.38
N GLU A 170 0.36 -13.24 8.73
CA GLU A 170 0.55 -13.39 7.27
C GLU A 170 -0.37 -12.47 6.45
N LYS A 171 -1.49 -12.04 6.99
CA LYS A 171 -2.36 -11.04 6.38
C LYS A 171 -1.66 -9.69 6.11
N LEU A 172 -0.60 -9.37 6.85
CA LEU A 172 0.20 -8.18 6.56
C LEU A 172 0.96 -8.28 5.24
N ARG A 173 1.32 -9.50 4.79
CA ARG A 173 1.85 -9.71 3.43
C ARG A 173 0.78 -9.43 2.37
N ILE A 174 -0.47 -9.80 2.66
CA ILE A 174 -1.61 -9.54 1.76
C ILE A 174 -1.86 -8.03 1.68
N LEU A 175 -1.83 -7.34 2.81
CA LEU A 175 -1.95 -5.88 2.86
C LEU A 175 -0.82 -5.19 2.08
N ALA A 176 0.43 -5.59 2.29
CA ALA A 176 1.56 -5.06 1.56
C ALA A 176 1.46 -5.33 0.05
N ARG A 177 1.06 -6.55 -0.32
CA ARG A 177 0.80 -6.92 -1.71
C ARG A 177 -0.26 -6.03 -2.34
N TYR A 178 -1.41 -5.87 -1.67
CA TYR A 178 -2.47 -4.97 -2.11
C TYR A 178 -1.95 -3.54 -2.35
N GLY A 179 -1.16 -3.01 -1.42
CA GLY A 179 -0.55 -1.70 -1.58
C GLY A 179 0.39 -1.62 -2.80
N VAL A 180 1.21 -2.66 -3.04
CA VAL A 180 2.08 -2.73 -4.21
C VAL A 180 1.25 -2.81 -5.50
N GLU A 181 0.22 -3.64 -5.56
CA GLU A 181 -0.66 -3.76 -6.72
C GLU A 181 -1.41 -2.45 -7.00
N ARG A 182 -1.80 -1.71 -5.97
CA ARG A 182 -2.54 -0.45 -6.10
C ARG A 182 -1.65 0.75 -6.49
N TYR A 183 -0.48 0.89 -5.88
CA TYR A 183 0.27 2.15 -5.92
C TYR A 183 1.55 2.12 -6.76
N TRP A 184 2.14 0.94 -7.01
CA TRP A 184 3.45 0.86 -7.63
C TRP A 184 3.54 1.53 -8.99
N LEU A 185 2.61 1.23 -9.91
CA LEU A 185 2.62 1.79 -11.25
C LEU A 185 2.22 3.26 -11.31
N GLN A 186 1.58 3.79 -10.27
CA GLN A 186 1.28 5.21 -10.20
C GLN A 186 2.55 6.09 -10.15
N ALA A 187 3.70 5.51 -9.79
CA ALA A 187 4.98 6.19 -9.87
C ALA A 187 5.36 6.62 -11.29
N ILE A 188 4.68 6.14 -12.33
CA ILE A 188 4.87 6.60 -13.70
C ILE A 188 4.57 8.09 -13.87
N SER A 189 3.72 8.66 -13.03
CA SER A 189 3.28 10.06 -13.15
C SER A 189 4.19 11.07 -12.47
N ASP A 190 4.91 10.66 -11.41
CA ASP A 190 5.71 11.57 -10.56
C ASP A 190 7.11 11.05 -10.22
N PHE A 191 7.43 9.84 -10.66
CA PHE A 191 8.70 9.16 -10.40
C PHE A 191 9.02 8.95 -8.92
N ASP A 192 7.98 8.94 -8.06
CA ASP A 192 8.14 8.71 -6.62
C ASP A 192 7.72 7.28 -6.23
N LEU A 193 8.65 6.33 -6.34
CA LEU A 193 8.42 4.94 -5.92
C LEU A 193 8.77 4.73 -4.44
N VAL A 194 9.80 5.40 -3.93
CA VAL A 194 10.23 5.26 -2.52
C VAL A 194 9.16 5.76 -1.56
N GLY A 195 8.54 6.92 -1.83
CA GLY A 195 7.42 7.43 -1.04
C GLY A 195 6.29 6.44 -0.93
N ARG A 196 5.90 5.81 -2.06
CA ARG A 196 4.87 4.78 -2.10
C ARG A 196 5.24 3.53 -1.31
N VAL A 197 6.47 3.07 -1.42
CA VAL A 197 6.95 1.91 -0.64
C VAL A 197 6.90 2.21 0.86
N LYS A 198 7.36 3.38 1.29
CA LYS A 198 7.29 3.81 2.69
C LYS A 198 5.84 3.91 3.18
N MET A 199 4.94 4.45 2.38
CA MET A 199 3.50 4.48 2.69
C MET A 199 2.94 3.07 2.90
N ILE A 200 3.25 2.12 2.02
CA ILE A 200 2.82 0.72 2.13
C ILE A 200 3.37 0.07 3.41
N ILE A 201 4.65 0.26 3.71
CA ILE A 201 5.27 -0.28 4.93
C ILE A 201 4.66 0.36 6.18
N ALA A 202 4.48 1.69 6.17
CA ALA A 202 3.88 2.42 7.28
C ALA A 202 2.43 1.98 7.54
N SER A 203 1.63 1.69 6.49
CA SER A 203 0.28 1.16 6.64
C SER A 203 0.26 -0.20 7.34
N CYS A 204 1.16 -1.11 6.94
CA CYS A 204 1.28 -2.43 7.57
C CYS A 204 1.69 -2.31 9.06
N LEU A 205 2.65 -1.45 9.37
CA LEU A 205 3.10 -1.19 10.73
C LEU A 205 1.99 -0.58 11.60
N LEU A 206 1.27 0.40 11.04
CA LEU A 206 0.17 1.07 11.73
C LEU A 206 -0.98 0.10 12.01
N VAL A 207 -1.47 -0.62 10.99
CA VAL A 207 -2.56 -1.60 11.11
C VAL A 207 -2.21 -2.67 12.15
N ARG A 208 -0.96 -3.19 12.14
CA ARG A 208 -0.48 -4.12 13.15
C ARG A 208 -0.50 -3.51 14.56
N TYR A 209 -0.10 -2.26 14.71
CA TYR A 209 -0.01 -1.59 16.02
C TYR A 209 -1.38 -1.20 16.57
N LEU A 210 -2.30 -0.76 15.72
CA LEU A 210 -3.67 -0.47 16.13
C LEU A 210 -4.38 -1.72 16.66
N GLY A 211 -4.05 -2.89 16.10
CA GLY A 211 -4.52 -4.18 16.58
C GLY A 211 -6.01 -4.44 16.29
N GLY A 212 -6.61 -5.36 17.04
CA GLY A 212 -7.99 -5.81 16.79
C GLY A 212 -8.05 -6.83 15.63
N ASP A 213 -9.18 -6.87 14.91
CA ASP A 213 -9.28 -7.66 13.68
C ASP A 213 -8.53 -6.95 12.55
N LEU A 214 -7.47 -7.58 12.05
CA LEU A 214 -6.56 -7.00 11.07
C LEU A 214 -7.29 -6.58 9.78
N VAL A 215 -8.27 -7.38 9.33
CA VAL A 215 -9.04 -7.08 8.11
C VAL A 215 -9.90 -5.84 8.31
N GLN A 216 -10.58 -5.74 9.46
CA GLN A 216 -11.40 -4.58 9.77
C GLN A 216 -10.54 -3.32 9.97
N THR A 217 -9.39 -3.45 10.64
CA THR A 217 -8.47 -2.32 10.84
C THR A 217 -7.86 -1.85 9.52
N ALA A 218 -7.49 -2.77 8.63
CA ALA A 218 -7.01 -2.43 7.29
C ALA A 218 -8.10 -1.78 6.42
N GLN A 219 -9.34 -2.28 6.51
CA GLN A 219 -10.49 -1.69 5.83
C GLN A 219 -10.77 -0.27 6.33
N LEU A 220 -10.69 -0.05 7.64
CA LEU A 220 -10.88 1.26 8.24
C LEU A 220 -9.74 2.22 7.83
N TYR A 221 -8.49 1.74 7.81
CA TYR A 221 -7.35 2.50 7.28
C TYR A 221 -7.58 2.97 5.85
N ALA A 222 -7.99 2.06 4.96
CA ALA A 222 -8.26 2.40 3.57
C ALA A 222 -9.37 3.46 3.44
N LYS A 223 -10.45 3.34 4.23
CA LYS A 223 -11.54 4.29 4.26
C LYS A 223 -11.12 5.70 4.71
N GLU A 224 -10.25 5.78 5.72
CA GLU A 224 -9.82 7.04 6.33
C GLU A 224 -8.66 7.70 5.59
N ILE A 225 -7.76 6.89 5.02
CA ILE A 225 -6.51 7.37 4.44
C ILE A 225 -6.54 7.28 2.90
N GLU A 226 -6.78 6.09 2.33
CA GLU A 226 -6.61 5.87 0.89
C GLU A 226 -7.68 6.56 0.04
N ASN A 227 -8.84 6.86 0.62
CA ASN A 227 -9.93 7.58 -0.05
C ASN A 227 -9.86 9.11 0.15
N ASN A 228 -8.78 9.61 0.74
CA ASN A 228 -8.51 11.03 0.90
C ASN A 228 -7.17 11.37 0.25
N ALA A 229 -7.21 12.02 -0.90
CA ALA A 229 -6.02 12.38 -1.67
C ALA A 229 -5.06 13.27 -0.85
N GLU A 230 -5.57 14.21 -0.05
CA GLU A 230 -4.75 15.08 0.80
C GLU A 230 -3.99 14.28 1.88
N ASN A 231 -4.62 13.24 2.44
CA ASN A 231 -3.95 12.34 3.38
C ASN A 231 -2.85 11.51 2.69
N VAL A 232 -3.12 11.00 1.48
CA VAL A 232 -2.12 10.26 0.70
C VAL A 232 -0.94 11.15 0.35
N ASP A 233 -1.19 12.36 -0.16
CA ASP A 233 -0.15 13.33 -0.50
C ASP A 233 0.69 13.71 0.74
N ALA A 234 0.05 13.96 1.88
CA ALA A 234 0.75 14.25 3.13
C ALA A 234 1.65 13.10 3.61
N ILE A 235 1.26 11.84 3.35
CA ILE A 235 2.09 10.67 3.68
C ILE A 235 3.28 10.57 2.71
N LEU A 236 3.07 10.78 1.42
CA LEU A 236 4.15 10.78 0.42
C LEU A 236 5.17 11.88 0.72
N ASP A 237 4.72 13.11 1.00
CA ASP A 237 5.61 14.20 1.43
C ASP A 237 6.31 13.85 2.75
N GLY A 238 5.59 13.30 3.71
CA GLY A 238 6.10 12.84 5.00
C GLY A 238 7.17 11.76 4.88
N ALA A 239 7.13 10.93 3.84
CA ALA A 239 8.12 9.89 3.59
C ALA A 239 9.56 10.43 3.47
N TYR A 240 9.71 11.68 3.10
CA TYR A 240 10.99 12.36 2.96
C TYR A 240 11.31 13.33 4.10
N ALA A 241 10.30 13.89 4.74
CA ALA A 241 10.47 15.00 5.68
C ALA A 241 10.11 14.63 7.13
N HIS A 242 9.19 13.68 7.35
CA HIS A 242 8.67 13.44 8.69
C HIS A 242 9.52 12.44 9.49
N PRO A 243 9.87 12.77 10.75
CA PRO A 243 10.72 11.90 11.58
C PRO A 243 10.15 10.49 11.83
N ALA A 244 8.83 10.27 11.75
CA ALA A 244 8.23 8.94 11.92
C ALA A 244 8.48 8.01 10.74
N LEU A 245 8.75 8.56 9.53
CA LEU A 245 8.87 7.78 8.29
C LEU A 245 10.33 7.65 7.80
N THR A 246 11.31 7.88 8.68
CA THR A 246 12.71 7.62 8.35
C THR A 246 12.97 6.11 8.23
N ASP A 247 13.85 5.73 7.30
CA ASP A 247 14.20 4.31 7.07
C ASP A 247 14.69 3.62 8.32
N GLU A 248 15.54 4.30 9.10
CA GLU A 248 16.09 3.79 10.34
C GLU A 248 15.00 3.39 11.35
N LYS A 249 13.89 4.14 11.41
CA LYS A 249 12.76 3.84 12.28
C LYS A 249 11.84 2.78 11.70
N LEU A 250 11.53 2.86 10.41
CA LEU A 250 10.75 1.83 9.73
C LEU A 250 11.45 0.46 9.88
N LEU A 251 12.76 0.39 9.61
CA LEU A 251 13.56 -0.81 9.84
C LEU A 251 13.65 -1.18 11.33
N GLY A 252 13.66 -0.19 12.22
CA GLY A 252 13.64 -0.42 13.67
C GLY A 252 12.39 -1.17 14.13
N TRP A 253 11.22 -0.82 13.62
CA TRP A 253 9.97 -1.51 13.95
C TRP A 253 9.84 -2.89 13.30
N LEU A 254 10.51 -3.09 12.16
CA LEU A 254 10.49 -4.36 11.41
C LEU A 254 11.52 -5.37 11.95
N LEU A 255 12.71 -4.92 12.33
CA LEU A 255 13.84 -5.80 12.58
C LEU A 255 14.32 -5.82 14.06
N ARG A 256 13.72 -5.04 14.93
CA ARG A 256 14.03 -4.96 16.36
C ARG A 256 12.79 -5.06 17.23
#